data_bf4e1d1e59224bed3c10bc6cdbcd37cc
#
_entry.id   bf4e1d1e59224bed3c10bc6cdbcd37cc
#
_cell.length_a   1.000
_cell.length_b   1.000
_cell.length_c   1.000
_cell.angle_alpha   90.00
_cell.angle_beta   90.00
_cell.angle_gamma   90.00
#
_symmetry.space_group_name_H-M   'P 1'
#
loop_
_entity.id
_entity.type
_entity.pdbx_description
1 polymer ?
#
loop_
_entity_poly.entity_id
_entity_poly.type
_entity_poly.pdbx_seq_one_letter_code
_entity_poly.pdbx_strand_id
1 'polypeptide(L)'
;MNPGDLEAALIAKVRSLFDSGAVGGSIPDRISVERPKNRDHGDFATSIALQLAKSAGIPPREIAQLLATAFAQIDGVEKAEIAGPGFINLTLVSGAQSAIVKTVLKQGKKYGEGNLLSGVKINLEFISANPTGPLHLGHTRWAAVGDAMARVLTAAGAQVTREFYINDRGNQMDLFGASLAAAAHGL
;
A
#
# COMPACT_ATOMS: atom_id res chain seq x y z
N MET A 1 -13.78 -6.49 8.69
CA MET A 1 -12.58 -5.76 9.12
C MET A 1 -11.52 -5.92 8.05
N ASN A 2 -10.99 -4.83 7.50
CA ASN A 2 -9.86 -4.87 6.57
C ASN A 2 -8.53 -4.80 7.33
N PRO A 3 -7.37 -5.12 6.69
CA PRO A 3 -6.08 -5.08 7.38
C PRO A 3 -5.76 -3.72 8.04
N GLY A 4 -6.10 -2.61 7.40
CA GLY A 4 -5.84 -1.26 7.94
C GLY A 4 -6.70 -0.95 9.18
N ASP A 5 -7.97 -1.37 9.19
CA ASP A 5 -8.84 -1.23 10.37
C ASP A 5 -8.29 -2.07 11.53
N LEU A 6 -7.80 -3.28 11.24
CA LEU A 6 -7.20 -4.15 12.23
C LEU A 6 -5.91 -3.54 12.80
N GLU A 7 -4.99 -3.06 11.95
CA GLU A 7 -3.78 -2.37 12.38
C GLU A 7 -4.09 -1.18 13.31
N ALA A 8 -5.06 -0.35 12.94
CA ALA A 8 -5.48 0.79 13.75
C ALA A 8 -6.03 0.35 15.12
N ALA A 9 -6.85 -0.71 15.16
CA ALA A 9 -7.38 -1.25 16.40
C ALA A 9 -6.28 -1.86 17.29
N LEU A 10 -5.32 -2.57 16.69
CA LEU A 10 -4.16 -3.12 17.41
C LEU A 10 -3.29 -2.00 18.01
N ILE A 11 -3.00 -0.94 17.24
CA ILE A 11 -2.24 0.24 17.74
C ILE A 11 -2.96 0.88 18.91
N ALA A 12 -4.29 1.05 18.84
CA ALA A 12 -5.07 1.61 19.94
C ALA A 12 -4.96 0.78 21.23
N LYS A 13 -5.00 -0.55 21.12
CA LYS A 13 -4.83 -1.45 22.26
C LYS A 13 -3.39 -1.42 22.82
N VAL A 14 -2.38 -1.36 21.95
CA VAL A 14 -0.97 -1.20 22.37
C VAL A 14 -0.81 0.10 23.15
N ARG A 15 -1.32 1.23 22.63
CA ARG A 15 -1.28 2.52 23.34
C ARG A 15 -1.93 2.45 24.70
N SER A 16 -3.10 1.84 24.82
CA SER A 16 -3.77 1.65 26.11
C SER A 16 -2.94 0.88 27.13
N LEU A 17 -2.17 -0.12 26.69
CA LEU A 17 -1.26 -0.87 27.57
C LEU A 17 -0.05 -0.02 28.02
N PHE A 18 0.46 0.85 27.16
CA PHE A 18 1.50 1.81 27.51
C PHE A 18 1.00 2.87 28.48
N ASP A 19 -0.18 3.44 28.22
CA ASP A 19 -0.81 4.46 29.06
C ASP A 19 -1.11 3.93 30.48
N SER A 20 -1.43 2.64 30.59
CA SER A 20 -1.63 1.97 31.89
C SER A 20 -0.34 1.59 32.61
N GLY A 21 0.82 1.74 31.96
CA GLY A 21 2.12 1.32 32.50
C GLY A 21 2.36 -0.20 32.46
N ALA A 22 1.48 -0.97 31.84
CA ALA A 22 1.62 -2.44 31.71
C ALA A 22 2.76 -2.85 30.79
N VAL A 23 3.12 -2.01 29.83
CA VAL A 23 4.25 -2.20 28.92
C VAL A 23 5.03 -0.90 28.85
N GLY A 24 6.34 -0.96 29.03
CA GLY A 24 7.24 0.20 28.90
C GLY A 24 7.91 0.24 27.52
N GLY A 25 8.69 1.30 27.27
CA GLY A 25 9.48 1.45 26.05
C GLY A 25 8.87 2.45 25.06
N SER A 26 9.04 2.21 23.75
CA SER A 26 8.52 3.08 22.69
C SER A 26 7.43 2.39 21.89
N ILE A 27 6.35 3.12 21.61
CA ILE A 27 5.26 2.65 20.74
C ILE A 27 5.73 2.75 19.29
N PRO A 28 5.62 1.70 18.48
CA PRO A 28 5.95 1.77 17.07
C PRO A 28 4.90 2.58 16.31
N ASP A 29 5.32 3.28 15.26
CA ASP A 29 4.42 4.07 14.41
C ASP A 29 3.41 3.20 13.64
N ARG A 30 3.78 1.96 13.35
CA ARG A 30 2.96 0.98 12.62
C ARG A 30 3.10 -0.41 13.20
N ILE A 31 2.02 -1.17 13.14
CA ILE A 31 2.00 -2.60 13.46
C ILE A 31 1.81 -3.35 12.16
N SER A 32 2.77 -4.20 11.81
CA SER A 32 2.64 -5.07 10.64
C SER A 32 1.69 -6.21 10.94
N VAL A 33 0.72 -6.40 10.05
CA VAL A 33 -0.24 -7.51 10.09
C VAL A 33 -0.08 -8.29 8.80
N GLU A 34 0.22 -9.57 8.90
CA GLU A 34 0.48 -10.45 7.76
C GLU A 34 -0.52 -11.60 7.72
N ARG A 35 -0.80 -12.12 6.54
CA ARG A 35 -1.57 -13.35 6.42
C ARG A 35 -0.66 -14.54 6.64
N PRO A 36 -0.95 -15.42 7.62
CA PRO A 36 -0.15 -16.62 7.81
C PRO A 36 -0.23 -17.54 6.59
N LYS A 37 0.87 -18.24 6.31
CA LYS A 37 0.92 -19.21 5.19
C LYS A 37 -0.02 -20.39 5.42
N ASN A 38 -0.16 -20.83 6.68
CA ASN A 38 -1.10 -21.87 7.08
C ASN A 38 -2.35 -21.24 7.69
N ARG A 39 -3.53 -21.59 7.16
CA ARG A 39 -4.83 -21.08 7.63
C ARG A 39 -5.19 -21.56 9.06
N ASP A 40 -4.59 -22.63 9.54
CA ASP A 40 -4.77 -23.09 10.93
C ASP A 40 -4.21 -22.08 11.95
N HIS A 41 -3.38 -21.14 11.50
CA HIS A 41 -2.84 -20.06 12.31
C HIS A 41 -3.71 -18.79 12.30
N GLY A 42 -4.98 -18.89 11.91
CA GLY A 42 -5.93 -17.78 11.87
C GLY A 42 -5.88 -16.98 10.56
N ASP A 43 -6.54 -15.83 10.56
CA ASP A 43 -6.67 -14.96 9.40
C ASP A 43 -5.49 -14.00 9.25
N PHE A 44 -4.90 -13.58 10.37
CA PHE A 44 -3.78 -12.66 10.43
C PHE A 44 -2.79 -13.06 11.53
N ALA A 45 -1.55 -12.60 11.38
CA ALA A 45 -0.50 -12.73 12.40
C ALA A 45 0.26 -11.41 12.53
N THR A 46 0.75 -11.13 13.74
CA THR A 46 1.62 -9.99 14.01
C THR A 46 2.81 -10.38 14.87
N SER A 47 3.95 -9.75 14.63
CA SER A 47 5.20 -9.91 15.39
C SER A 47 5.45 -8.76 16.37
N ILE A 48 4.44 -7.97 16.68
CA ILE A 48 4.58 -6.74 17.49
C ILE A 48 5.20 -7.00 18.87
N ALA A 49 4.92 -8.14 19.51
CA ALA A 49 5.51 -8.47 20.80
C ALA A 49 7.04 -8.63 20.72
N LEU A 50 7.57 -9.15 19.61
CA LEU A 50 9.01 -9.24 19.37
C LEU A 50 9.66 -7.85 19.22
N GLN A 51 8.95 -6.92 18.59
CA GLN A 51 9.45 -5.55 18.41
C GLN A 51 9.46 -4.79 19.74
N LEU A 52 8.41 -4.91 20.54
CA LEU A 52 8.29 -4.25 21.84
C LEU A 52 9.24 -4.82 22.89
N ALA A 53 9.53 -6.11 22.86
CA ALA A 53 10.36 -6.80 23.84
C ALA A 53 11.72 -6.11 24.06
N LYS A 54 12.35 -5.67 22.97
CA LYS A 54 13.67 -5.02 23.01
C LYS A 54 13.64 -3.68 23.74
N SER A 55 12.60 -2.89 23.55
CA SER A 55 12.47 -1.57 24.17
C SER A 55 11.88 -1.63 25.58
N ALA A 56 11.03 -2.62 25.86
CA ALA A 56 10.39 -2.82 27.14
C ALA A 56 11.28 -3.56 28.17
N GLY A 57 12.31 -4.29 27.71
CA GLY A 57 13.14 -5.13 28.59
C GLY A 57 12.39 -6.34 29.16
N ILE A 58 11.28 -6.75 28.54
CA ILE A 58 10.41 -7.84 28.97
C ILE A 58 10.49 -8.98 27.93
N PRO A 59 10.48 -10.25 28.33
CA PRO A 59 10.48 -11.37 27.39
C PRO A 59 9.34 -11.26 26.37
N PRO A 60 9.59 -11.53 25.06
CA PRO A 60 8.58 -11.37 24.01
C PRO A 60 7.29 -12.15 24.29
N ARG A 61 7.40 -13.32 24.90
CA ARG A 61 6.25 -14.17 25.21
C ARG A 61 5.34 -13.57 26.29
N GLU A 62 5.91 -12.86 27.26
CA GLU A 62 5.15 -12.16 28.29
C GLU A 62 4.39 -10.96 27.68
N ILE A 63 5.05 -10.19 26.83
CA ILE A 63 4.39 -9.12 26.08
C ILE A 63 3.29 -9.70 25.19
N ALA A 64 3.56 -10.80 24.50
CA ALA A 64 2.56 -11.47 23.66
C ALA A 64 1.32 -11.89 24.45
N GLN A 65 1.50 -12.31 25.72
CA GLN A 65 0.38 -12.68 26.60
C GLN A 65 -0.51 -11.46 26.92
N LEU A 66 0.11 -10.33 27.28
CA LEU A 66 -0.62 -9.08 27.56
C LEU A 66 -1.37 -8.60 26.30
N LEU A 67 -0.66 -8.60 25.17
CA LEU A 67 -1.23 -8.17 23.90
C LEU A 67 -2.35 -9.10 23.40
N ALA A 68 -2.18 -10.41 23.49
CA ALA A 68 -3.21 -11.36 23.05
C ALA A 68 -4.50 -11.18 23.86
N THR A 69 -4.39 -10.96 25.19
CA THR A 69 -5.53 -10.66 26.05
C THR A 69 -6.24 -9.36 25.64
N ALA A 70 -5.47 -8.31 25.31
CA ALA A 70 -6.02 -7.04 24.87
C ALA A 70 -6.63 -7.12 23.45
N PHE A 71 -6.00 -7.87 22.56
CA PHE A 71 -6.45 -8.04 21.17
C PHE A 71 -7.72 -8.88 21.05
N ALA A 72 -7.90 -9.86 21.92
CA ALA A 72 -9.14 -10.64 22.03
C ALA A 72 -10.37 -9.76 22.39
N GLN A 73 -10.16 -8.54 22.90
CA GLN A 73 -11.21 -7.57 23.22
C GLN A 73 -11.52 -6.61 22.05
N ILE A 74 -10.88 -6.79 20.91
CA ILE A 74 -11.16 -5.96 19.71
C ILE A 74 -12.42 -6.49 19.02
N ASP A 75 -13.34 -5.59 18.73
CA ASP A 75 -14.56 -5.93 18.02
C ASP A 75 -14.24 -6.53 16.64
N GLY A 76 -14.76 -7.72 16.36
CA GLY A 76 -14.47 -8.46 15.13
C GLY A 76 -13.28 -9.42 15.23
N VAL A 77 -12.55 -9.46 16.33
CA VAL A 77 -11.57 -10.51 16.65
C VAL A 77 -12.27 -11.59 17.47
N GLU A 78 -12.27 -12.81 16.99
CA GLU A 78 -12.82 -13.98 17.69
C GLU A 78 -11.79 -14.58 18.66
N LYS A 79 -10.51 -14.61 18.23
CA LYS A 79 -9.43 -15.27 18.95
C LYS A 79 -8.10 -14.61 18.69
N ALA A 80 -7.29 -14.48 19.75
CA ALA A 80 -5.90 -14.04 19.66
C ALA A 80 -5.01 -15.06 20.41
N GLU A 81 -4.14 -15.75 19.70
CA GLU A 81 -3.33 -16.85 20.21
C GLU A 81 -1.85 -16.58 20.03
N ILE A 82 -1.07 -16.93 21.03
CA ILE A 82 0.38 -16.81 20.98
C ILE A 82 0.96 -17.98 20.21
N ALA A 83 1.83 -17.67 19.25
CA ALA A 83 2.56 -18.64 18.46
C ALA A 83 4.08 -18.42 18.58
N GLY A 84 4.81 -19.51 18.76
CA GLY A 84 6.27 -19.48 18.85
C GLY A 84 6.83 -18.52 19.91
N PRO A 85 7.88 -17.76 19.59
CA PRO A 85 8.61 -16.94 20.57
C PRO A 85 7.92 -15.61 20.93
N GLY A 86 6.80 -15.25 20.27
CA GLY A 86 6.13 -13.95 20.49
C GLY A 86 5.32 -13.46 19.28
N PHE A 87 4.96 -14.34 18.37
CA PHE A 87 3.94 -14.06 17.37
C PHE A 87 2.56 -14.14 17.98
N ILE A 88 1.62 -13.36 17.46
CA ILE A 88 0.22 -13.42 17.85
C ILE A 88 -0.60 -13.68 16.60
N ASN A 89 -1.30 -14.81 16.58
CA ASN A 89 -2.24 -15.19 15.55
C ASN A 89 -3.63 -14.66 15.90
N LEU A 90 -4.32 -14.10 14.91
CA LEU A 90 -5.63 -13.48 15.06
C LEU A 90 -6.63 -14.20 14.15
N THR A 91 -7.71 -14.69 14.74
CA THR A 91 -8.87 -15.21 14.02
C THR A 91 -9.99 -14.18 14.09
N LEU A 92 -10.58 -13.83 12.97
CA LEU A 92 -11.69 -12.90 12.91
C LEU A 92 -13.04 -13.62 13.05
N VAL A 93 -14.01 -12.92 13.61
CA VAL A 93 -15.39 -13.43 13.69
C VAL A 93 -15.89 -13.78 12.29
N SER A 94 -16.55 -14.94 12.21
CA SER A 94 -17.18 -15.41 10.98
C SER A 94 -18.14 -14.34 10.44
N GLY A 95 -17.88 -13.86 9.21
CA GLY A 95 -18.63 -12.74 8.63
C GLY A 95 -17.92 -11.39 8.66
N ALA A 96 -16.87 -11.19 9.46
CA ALA A 96 -16.08 -9.94 9.44
C ALA A 96 -15.45 -9.69 8.05
N GLN A 97 -15.09 -10.75 7.33
CA GLN A 97 -14.61 -10.68 5.95
C GLN A 97 -15.74 -10.36 4.96
N SER A 98 -16.96 -10.86 5.18
CA SER A 98 -18.10 -10.55 4.31
C SER A 98 -18.63 -9.12 4.48
N ALA A 99 -18.33 -8.45 5.59
CA ALA A 99 -18.65 -7.03 5.78
C ALA A 99 -17.94 -6.15 4.74
N ILE A 100 -16.75 -6.55 4.25
CA ILE A 100 -16.04 -5.82 3.20
C ILE A 100 -16.82 -5.81 1.89
N VAL A 101 -17.54 -6.88 1.56
CA VAL A 101 -18.36 -6.96 0.35
C VAL A 101 -19.44 -5.89 0.37
N LYS A 102 -20.09 -5.68 1.52
CA LYS A 102 -21.08 -4.60 1.69
C LYS A 102 -20.46 -3.23 1.49
N THR A 103 -19.25 -3.01 1.99
CA THR A 103 -18.50 -1.76 1.82
C THR A 103 -18.14 -1.54 0.35
N VAL A 104 -17.62 -2.56 -0.34
CA VAL A 104 -17.30 -2.51 -1.77
C VAL A 104 -18.54 -2.16 -2.59
N LEU A 105 -19.66 -2.84 -2.33
CA LEU A 105 -20.92 -2.57 -3.03
C LEU A 105 -21.43 -1.15 -2.78
N LYS A 106 -21.31 -0.66 -1.54
CA LYS A 106 -21.72 0.70 -1.16
C LYS A 106 -20.86 1.78 -1.80
N GLN A 107 -19.54 1.60 -1.83
CA GLN A 107 -18.58 2.56 -2.38
C GLN A 107 -18.47 2.47 -3.91
N GLY A 108 -18.77 1.31 -4.49
CA GLY A 108 -18.74 1.08 -5.93
C GLY A 108 -17.37 1.45 -6.51
N LYS A 109 -17.37 2.32 -7.53
CA LYS A 109 -16.14 2.77 -8.22
C LYS A 109 -15.16 3.54 -7.33
N LYS A 110 -15.62 4.07 -6.20
CA LYS A 110 -14.77 4.80 -5.24
C LYS A 110 -14.07 3.88 -4.23
N TYR A 111 -14.37 2.59 -4.26
CA TYR A 111 -13.66 1.65 -3.39
C TYR A 111 -12.18 1.59 -3.74
N GLY A 112 -11.32 1.85 -2.75
CA GLY A 112 -9.88 1.95 -2.93
C GLY A 112 -9.35 3.38 -3.11
N GLU A 113 -10.23 4.38 -3.26
CA GLU A 113 -9.81 5.79 -3.17
C GLU A 113 -9.48 6.16 -1.72
N GLY A 114 -8.45 7.01 -1.56
CA GLY A 114 -7.97 7.48 -0.27
C GLY A 114 -7.53 8.93 -0.32
N ASN A 115 -7.03 9.42 0.80
CA ASN A 115 -6.58 10.79 0.98
C ASN A 115 -5.10 10.91 1.41
N LEU A 116 -4.34 9.83 1.28
CA LEU A 116 -2.94 9.76 1.72
C LEU A 116 -2.08 10.88 1.09
N LEU A 117 -2.38 11.24 -0.16
CA LEU A 117 -1.69 12.29 -0.92
C LEU A 117 -2.56 13.54 -1.11
N SER A 118 -3.52 13.78 -0.20
CA SER A 118 -4.36 14.96 -0.26
C SER A 118 -3.53 16.25 -0.19
N GLY A 119 -3.76 17.17 -1.12
CA GLY A 119 -3.01 18.43 -1.25
C GLY A 119 -1.68 18.31 -1.99
N VAL A 120 -1.23 17.11 -2.34
CA VAL A 120 0.00 16.91 -3.13
C VAL A 120 -0.32 17.12 -4.61
N LYS A 121 0.47 17.97 -5.28
CA LYS A 121 0.44 18.20 -6.72
C LYS A 121 1.61 17.47 -7.37
N ILE A 122 1.32 16.65 -8.38
CA ILE A 122 2.31 15.83 -9.08
C ILE A 122 2.22 16.15 -10.57
N ASN A 123 3.33 16.51 -11.18
CA ASN A 123 3.49 16.53 -12.62
C ASN A 123 4.17 15.22 -13.05
N LEU A 124 3.51 14.44 -13.88
CA LEU A 124 3.97 13.13 -14.32
C LEU A 124 4.15 13.15 -15.84
N GLU A 125 5.41 13.26 -16.25
CA GLU A 125 5.81 13.15 -17.65
C GLU A 125 6.02 11.67 -18.02
N PHE A 126 5.45 11.24 -19.13
CA PHE A 126 5.67 9.89 -19.65
C PHE A 126 5.46 9.80 -21.16
N ILE A 127 6.03 8.78 -21.78
CA ILE A 127 6.17 8.57 -23.22
C ILE A 127 7.19 9.54 -23.79
N SER A 128 6.86 10.81 -24.00
CA SER A 128 7.70 11.92 -24.53
C SER A 128 8.60 11.46 -25.69
N ALA A 129 7.99 10.72 -26.63
CA ALA A 129 8.70 10.14 -27.76
C ALA A 129 9.02 11.22 -28.80
N ASN A 130 10.24 11.19 -29.34
CA ASN A 130 10.61 12.04 -30.48
C ASN A 130 9.75 11.70 -31.68
N PRO A 131 9.21 12.67 -32.43
CA PRO A 131 8.33 12.45 -33.58
C PRO A 131 9.14 12.12 -34.86
N THR A 132 10.11 11.21 -34.74
CA THR A 132 11.04 10.80 -35.81
C THR A 132 10.74 9.41 -36.35
N GLY A 133 9.58 8.85 -36.03
CA GLY A 133 9.12 7.54 -36.49
C GLY A 133 7.88 7.06 -35.74
N PRO A 134 7.36 5.88 -36.07
CA PRO A 134 6.21 5.31 -35.39
C PRO A 134 6.54 4.93 -33.96
N LEU A 135 5.53 4.96 -33.08
CA LEU A 135 5.66 4.46 -31.73
C LEU A 135 5.95 2.94 -31.74
N HIS A 136 6.89 2.51 -30.93
CA HIS A 136 7.25 1.10 -30.76
C HIS A 136 6.84 0.57 -29.39
N LEU A 137 7.00 -0.74 -29.17
CA LEU A 137 6.58 -1.43 -27.95
C LEU A 137 7.14 -0.79 -26.65
N GLY A 138 8.35 -0.21 -26.69
CA GLY A 138 8.92 0.52 -25.56
C GLY A 138 8.08 1.71 -25.13
N HIS A 139 7.60 2.52 -26.07
CA HIS A 139 6.72 3.66 -25.83
C HIS A 139 5.37 3.21 -25.28
N THR A 140 4.80 2.13 -25.83
CA THR A 140 3.53 1.54 -25.34
C THR A 140 3.65 1.09 -23.88
N ARG A 141 4.79 0.47 -23.52
CA ARG A 141 5.05 0.07 -22.14
C ARG A 141 5.11 1.29 -21.21
N TRP A 142 5.78 2.36 -21.63
CA TRP A 142 5.87 3.58 -20.83
C TRP A 142 4.52 4.29 -20.72
N ALA A 143 3.72 4.25 -21.77
CA ALA A 143 2.34 4.74 -21.74
C ALA A 143 1.51 4.01 -20.67
N ALA A 144 1.55 2.68 -20.67
CA ALA A 144 0.82 1.86 -19.72
C ALA A 144 1.27 2.09 -18.26
N VAL A 145 2.58 2.15 -18.03
CA VAL A 145 3.14 2.42 -16.69
C VAL A 145 2.78 3.83 -16.23
N GLY A 146 2.97 4.83 -17.07
CA GLY A 146 2.68 6.23 -16.72
C GLY A 146 1.20 6.46 -16.42
N ASP A 147 0.30 5.90 -17.24
CA ASP A 147 -1.14 6.01 -16.99
C ASP A 147 -1.57 5.26 -15.72
N ALA A 148 -1.02 4.06 -15.48
CA ALA A 148 -1.28 3.31 -14.26
C ALA A 148 -0.80 4.08 -13.01
N MET A 149 0.41 4.66 -13.04
CA MET A 149 0.91 5.50 -11.96
C MET A 149 0.01 6.72 -11.72
N ALA A 150 -0.39 7.42 -12.78
CA ALA A 150 -1.27 8.58 -12.66
C ALA A 150 -2.60 8.21 -11.99
N ARG A 151 -3.18 7.06 -12.35
CA ARG A 151 -4.44 6.58 -11.75
C ARG A 151 -4.28 6.22 -10.28
N VAL A 152 -3.20 5.51 -9.91
CA VAL A 152 -2.93 5.13 -8.53
C VAL A 152 -2.70 6.35 -7.64
N LEU A 153 -1.88 7.31 -8.10
CA LEU A 153 -1.61 8.54 -7.39
C LEU A 153 -2.89 9.39 -7.21
N THR A 154 -3.73 9.46 -8.26
CA THR A 154 -5.02 10.13 -8.17
C THR A 154 -5.95 9.43 -7.17
N ALA A 155 -6.03 8.10 -7.21
CA ALA A 155 -6.83 7.34 -6.25
C ALA A 155 -6.31 7.50 -4.81
N ALA A 156 -5.03 7.75 -4.60
CA ALA A 156 -4.46 8.09 -3.30
C ALA A 156 -4.72 9.53 -2.85
N GLY A 157 -5.40 10.36 -3.67
CA GLY A 157 -5.82 11.73 -3.35
C GLY A 157 -4.94 12.83 -3.92
N ALA A 158 -3.91 12.53 -4.73
CA ALA A 158 -3.07 13.53 -5.37
C ALA A 158 -3.78 14.24 -6.54
N GLN A 159 -3.38 15.49 -6.79
CA GLN A 159 -3.71 16.22 -8.02
C GLN A 159 -2.62 15.90 -9.05
N VAL A 160 -2.93 15.04 -10.03
CA VAL A 160 -1.95 14.58 -11.02
C VAL A 160 -2.20 15.28 -12.36
N THR A 161 -1.17 15.99 -12.83
CA THR A 161 -1.08 16.50 -14.20
C THR A 161 -0.27 15.51 -15.03
N ARG A 162 -0.83 15.06 -16.16
CA ARG A 162 -0.11 14.23 -17.13
C ARG A 162 0.55 15.14 -18.14
N GLU A 163 1.83 14.95 -18.37
CA GLU A 163 2.62 15.76 -19.30
C GLU A 163 3.23 14.88 -20.40
N PHE A 164 3.25 15.42 -21.59
CA PHE A 164 3.96 14.88 -22.74
C PHE A 164 4.86 15.98 -23.27
N TYR A 165 6.18 15.78 -23.24
CA TYR A 165 7.14 16.73 -23.79
C TYR A 165 7.23 16.58 -25.31
N ILE A 166 6.91 17.63 -26.03
CA ILE A 166 7.01 17.67 -27.50
C ILE A 166 8.41 18.12 -27.89
N ASN A 167 9.23 17.19 -28.37
CA ASN A 167 10.59 17.45 -28.83
C ASN A 167 10.61 17.57 -30.35
N ASP A 168 10.31 18.76 -30.87
CA ASP A 168 10.15 19.05 -32.31
C ASP A 168 11.34 19.78 -32.92
N ARG A 169 12.50 19.83 -32.26
CA ARG A 169 13.70 20.55 -32.69
C ARG A 169 14.98 19.73 -32.54
N GLY A 170 16.02 20.20 -33.23
CA GLY A 170 17.36 19.65 -33.14
C GLY A 170 17.71 18.67 -34.25
N ASN A 171 18.95 18.18 -34.21
CA ASN A 171 19.56 17.41 -35.29
C ASN A 171 18.76 16.16 -35.71
N GLN A 172 18.08 15.51 -34.80
CA GLN A 172 17.22 14.35 -35.12
C GLN A 172 16.04 14.75 -36.02
N MET A 173 15.44 15.89 -35.76
CA MET A 173 14.34 16.40 -36.57
C MET A 173 14.81 16.85 -37.96
N ASP A 174 15.99 17.48 -38.03
CA ASP A 174 16.60 17.89 -39.30
C ASP A 174 16.92 16.67 -40.17
N LEU A 175 17.52 15.63 -39.59
CA LEU A 175 17.82 14.37 -40.27
C LEU A 175 16.55 13.62 -40.70
N PHE A 176 15.53 13.63 -39.85
CA PHE A 176 14.25 13.01 -40.21
C PHE A 176 13.57 13.76 -41.39
N GLY A 177 13.57 15.09 -41.32
CA GLY A 177 13.09 15.92 -42.45
C GLY A 177 13.83 15.65 -43.75
N ALA A 178 15.16 15.55 -43.71
CA ALA A 178 15.98 15.20 -44.87
C ALA A 178 15.63 13.79 -45.41
N SER A 179 15.42 12.81 -44.52
CA SER A 179 15.02 11.45 -44.90
C SER A 179 13.66 11.40 -45.56
N LEU A 180 12.69 12.18 -45.07
CA LEU A 180 11.36 12.30 -45.69
C LEU A 180 11.44 12.97 -47.09
N ALA A 181 12.24 14.01 -47.23
CA ALA A 181 12.46 14.66 -48.52
C ALA A 181 13.12 13.71 -49.53
N ALA A 182 14.16 12.96 -49.12
CA ALA A 182 14.78 11.95 -49.99
C ALA A 182 13.80 10.86 -50.41
N ALA A 183 13.01 10.33 -49.49
CA ALA A 183 11.97 9.32 -49.83
C ALA A 183 10.90 9.88 -50.79
N ALA A 184 10.51 11.14 -50.65
CA ALA A 184 9.55 11.79 -51.56
C ALA A 184 10.11 11.97 -52.98
N HIS A 185 11.43 12.08 -53.12
CA HIS A 185 12.11 12.19 -54.42
C HIS A 185 12.56 10.85 -55.00
N GLY A 186 12.26 9.70 -54.33
CA GLY A 186 12.63 8.37 -54.80
C GLY A 186 14.13 8.05 -54.65
N LEU A 187 14.82 8.72 -53.71
CA LEU A 187 16.23 8.51 -53.35
C LEU A 187 16.43 7.56 -52.17
#